data_f02f20270acc40f42d358eb35bfd50b7
#
_entry.id   f02f20270acc40f42d358eb35bfd50b7
#
_cell.length_a   1.000
_cell.length_b   1.000
_cell.length_c   1.000
_cell.angle_alpha   90.00
_cell.angle_beta   90.00
_cell.angle_gamma   90.00
#
_symmetry.space_group_name_H-M   'P 1'
#
loop_
_entity.id
_entity.type
_entity.pdbx_description
1 polymer ?
#
loop_
_entity_poly.entity_id
_entity_poly.type
_entity_poly.pdbx_seq_one_letter_code
_entity_poly.pdbx_strand_id
1 'polypeptide(L)'
;MVSEALRRGHTVELFNRGRTNNDLFPDLTTYAGDRDGGLTVLQGHRWDVVIDNSGYVPRHVADSARLLASAASHYIYISSISAYADFSAPMDEDAPLATIEDETVEEVTNDSYGPLKALCEKRARAEFGADRVAVFRPTYICGPGDRTDRYSYWPVRTMQGGEMLWPGTPADEIQMIDVRDLANFTIDVAEQKTVGTYNTVTPPGSFTMGELLSDSLAVTAADTRPVWMDYKFLSAHDASDRELPIWVAPTPDVAFAAKVSGARAYAAGLKNRPSRETARDTISWWKTLPADRTATLRAGFSAEREAELLAAWKAQKS
;
A
#
# COMPACT_ATOMS: atom_id res chain seq x y z
N MET A 1 -9.48 1.77 8.38
CA MET A 1 -10.90 1.76 7.95
C MET A 1 -11.84 1.42 9.10
N VAL A 2 -11.78 0.20 9.72
CA VAL A 2 -12.69 -0.17 10.84
C VAL A 2 -12.68 0.87 11.95
N SER A 3 -11.51 1.20 12.50
CA SER A 3 -11.41 2.20 13.57
C SER A 3 -11.98 3.56 13.18
N GLU A 4 -11.83 3.98 11.94
CA GLU A 4 -12.36 5.26 11.47
C GLU A 4 -13.88 5.23 11.29
N ALA A 5 -14.42 4.14 10.75
CA ALA A 5 -15.86 3.95 10.65
C ALA A 5 -16.53 3.98 12.04
N LEU A 6 -15.97 3.24 13.01
CA LEU A 6 -16.46 3.23 14.39
C LEU A 6 -16.37 4.61 15.05
N ARG A 7 -15.26 5.34 14.83
CA ARG A 7 -15.08 6.70 15.34
C ARG A 7 -16.14 7.68 14.81
N ARG A 8 -16.63 7.45 13.60
CA ARG A 8 -17.72 8.25 12.99
C ARG A 8 -19.13 7.76 13.37
N GLY A 9 -19.22 6.70 14.16
CA GLY A 9 -20.51 6.15 14.64
C GLY A 9 -21.18 5.17 13.71
N HIS A 10 -20.46 4.63 12.73
CA HIS A 10 -20.99 3.56 11.85
C HIS A 10 -21.03 2.22 12.57
N THR A 11 -22.02 1.41 12.25
CA THR A 11 -22.02 -0.01 12.57
C THR A 11 -21.13 -0.74 11.58
N VAL A 12 -20.20 -1.55 12.08
CA VAL A 12 -19.24 -2.30 11.26
C VAL A 12 -19.38 -3.78 11.53
N GLU A 13 -19.47 -4.57 10.48
CA GLU A 13 -19.42 -6.02 10.52
C GLU A 13 -18.23 -6.51 9.69
N LEU A 14 -17.62 -7.60 10.09
CA LEU A 14 -16.42 -8.14 9.48
C LEU A 14 -16.68 -9.47 8.81
N PHE A 15 -16.05 -9.71 7.67
CA PHE A 15 -15.94 -11.02 7.05
C PHE A 15 -14.46 -11.37 6.88
N ASN A 16 -14.02 -12.44 7.50
CA ASN A 16 -12.64 -12.91 7.43
C ASN A 16 -12.50 -14.39 7.83
N ARG A 17 -11.32 -14.97 7.63
CA ARG A 17 -11.03 -16.38 7.95
C ARG A 17 -10.76 -16.66 9.43
N GLY A 18 -10.70 -15.65 10.28
CA GLY A 18 -10.38 -15.81 11.70
C GLY A 18 -8.97 -16.36 11.98
N ARG A 19 -8.00 -16.19 11.06
CA ARG A 19 -6.66 -16.77 11.20
C ARG A 19 -5.60 -15.81 11.74
N THR A 20 -5.86 -14.51 11.64
CA THR A 20 -4.91 -13.46 12.03
C THR A 20 -5.64 -12.30 12.69
N ASN A 21 -5.03 -11.72 13.72
CA ASN A 21 -5.57 -10.55 14.44
C ASN A 21 -6.98 -10.75 15.00
N ASN A 22 -7.27 -11.92 15.53
CA ASN A 22 -8.59 -12.23 16.09
C ASN A 22 -8.94 -11.35 17.29
N ASP A 23 -7.93 -10.78 17.93
CA ASP A 23 -8.09 -9.87 19.08
C ASP A 23 -8.39 -8.41 18.66
N LEU A 24 -8.31 -8.11 17.36
CA LEU A 24 -8.72 -6.80 16.86
C LEU A 24 -10.24 -6.76 16.72
N PHE A 25 -10.86 -5.81 17.41
CA PHE A 25 -12.30 -5.56 17.37
C PHE A 25 -13.16 -6.76 17.82
N PRO A 26 -12.90 -7.34 19.02
CA PRO A 26 -13.59 -8.55 19.48
C PRO A 26 -15.11 -8.36 19.67
N ASP A 27 -15.55 -7.12 19.84
CA ASP A 27 -16.97 -6.78 20.05
C ASP A 27 -17.76 -6.64 18.74
N LEU A 28 -17.09 -6.72 17.58
CA LEU A 28 -17.77 -6.61 16.29
C LEU A 28 -18.31 -7.96 15.82
N THR A 29 -19.49 -7.93 15.22
CA THR A 29 -20.04 -9.08 14.50
C THR A 29 -19.06 -9.50 13.41
N THR A 30 -18.58 -10.74 13.48
CA THR A 30 -17.65 -11.31 12.51
C THR A 30 -18.21 -12.56 11.89
N TYR A 31 -18.39 -12.56 10.58
CA TYR A 31 -18.74 -13.71 9.78
C TYR A 31 -17.46 -14.47 9.41
N ALA A 32 -17.28 -15.65 9.96
CA ALA A 32 -16.11 -16.49 9.69
C ALA A 32 -16.30 -17.26 8.38
N GLY A 33 -15.41 -17.06 7.41
CA GLY A 33 -15.45 -17.76 6.13
C GLY A 33 -14.24 -17.43 5.26
N ASP A 34 -13.97 -18.32 4.31
CA ASP A 34 -13.01 -18.03 3.25
C ASP A 34 -13.75 -17.40 2.06
N ARG A 35 -13.19 -16.37 1.45
CA ARG A 35 -13.79 -15.79 0.24
C ARG A 35 -13.78 -16.75 -0.94
N ASP A 36 -12.96 -17.79 -0.90
CA ASP A 36 -13.00 -18.93 -1.82
C ASP A 36 -14.01 -19.96 -1.33
N GLY A 37 -15.25 -19.85 -1.82
CA GLY A 37 -16.34 -20.79 -1.54
C GLY A 37 -17.06 -20.63 -0.20
N GLY A 38 -16.57 -19.80 0.73
CA GLY A 38 -17.16 -19.63 2.07
C GLY A 38 -18.04 -18.40 2.26
N LEU A 39 -18.58 -17.81 1.17
CA LEU A 39 -19.39 -16.58 1.22
C LEU A 39 -20.84 -16.79 1.68
N THR A 40 -21.31 -18.02 1.79
CA THR A 40 -22.72 -18.34 2.14
C THR A 40 -23.15 -17.76 3.48
N VAL A 41 -22.21 -17.55 4.40
CA VAL A 41 -22.46 -16.93 5.71
C VAL A 41 -22.94 -15.46 5.60
N LEU A 42 -22.77 -14.83 4.44
CA LEU A 42 -23.22 -13.47 4.17
C LEU A 42 -24.62 -13.42 3.54
N GLN A 43 -25.22 -14.55 3.20
CA GLN A 43 -26.55 -14.60 2.57
C GLN A 43 -27.64 -14.15 3.54
N GLY A 44 -28.58 -13.35 3.01
CA GLY A 44 -29.72 -12.83 3.79
C GLY A 44 -29.44 -11.57 4.60
N HIS A 45 -28.19 -11.18 4.73
CA HIS A 45 -27.80 -9.92 5.39
C HIS A 45 -27.85 -8.74 4.40
N ARG A 46 -27.84 -7.51 4.94
CA ARG A 46 -27.86 -6.26 4.16
C ARG A 46 -26.93 -5.24 4.78
N TRP A 47 -26.29 -4.46 3.93
CA TRP A 47 -25.37 -3.39 4.31
C TRP A 47 -25.60 -2.14 3.45
N ASP A 48 -25.22 -0.98 3.93
CA ASP A 48 -25.19 0.23 3.10
C ASP A 48 -24.01 0.20 2.14
N VAL A 49 -22.84 -0.20 2.65
CA VAL A 49 -21.57 -0.21 1.90
C VAL A 49 -20.78 -1.47 2.20
N VAL A 50 -20.14 -2.01 1.16
CA VAL A 50 -19.13 -3.07 1.27
C VAL A 50 -17.76 -2.50 0.92
N ILE A 51 -16.76 -2.77 1.75
CA ILE A 51 -15.37 -2.42 1.50
C ILE A 51 -14.55 -3.69 1.32
N ASP A 52 -14.15 -3.99 0.09
CA ASP A 52 -13.31 -5.14 -0.26
C ASP A 52 -11.84 -4.73 -0.35
N ASN A 53 -11.08 -5.02 0.70
CA ASN A 53 -9.67 -4.69 0.81
C ASN A 53 -8.74 -5.91 0.61
N SER A 54 -9.27 -7.08 0.28
CA SER A 54 -8.51 -8.33 0.19
C SER A 54 -8.71 -9.12 -1.11
N GLY A 55 -9.20 -8.45 -2.15
CA GLY A 55 -9.39 -9.03 -3.48
C GLY A 55 -8.09 -9.09 -4.28
N TYR A 56 -7.59 -10.29 -4.53
CA TYR A 56 -6.39 -10.56 -5.34
C TYR A 56 -6.68 -11.44 -6.56
N VAL A 57 -7.71 -12.28 -6.45
CA VAL A 57 -8.12 -13.22 -7.50
C VAL A 57 -9.43 -12.76 -8.10
N PRO A 58 -9.53 -12.61 -9.44
CA PRO A 58 -10.72 -12.08 -10.11
C PRO A 58 -12.00 -12.87 -9.82
N ARG A 59 -11.94 -14.19 -9.76
CA ARG A 59 -13.07 -15.05 -9.40
C ARG A 59 -13.59 -14.73 -8.01
N HIS A 60 -12.71 -14.61 -7.02
CA HIS A 60 -13.11 -14.29 -5.64
C HIS A 60 -13.80 -12.93 -5.52
N VAL A 61 -13.34 -11.93 -6.30
CA VAL A 61 -14.00 -10.61 -6.35
C VAL A 61 -15.34 -10.71 -7.06
N ALA A 62 -15.43 -11.45 -8.17
CA ALA A 62 -16.67 -11.67 -8.87
C ALA A 62 -17.74 -12.33 -7.98
N ASP A 63 -17.36 -13.37 -7.25
CA ASP A 63 -18.29 -14.11 -6.39
C ASP A 63 -18.80 -13.23 -5.24
N SER A 64 -17.93 -12.47 -4.57
CA SER A 64 -18.34 -11.55 -3.52
C SER A 64 -19.18 -10.39 -4.05
N ALA A 65 -18.78 -9.78 -5.17
CA ALA A 65 -19.51 -8.67 -5.77
C ALA A 65 -20.91 -9.11 -6.23
N ARG A 66 -21.03 -10.27 -6.89
CA ARG A 66 -22.31 -10.86 -7.33
C ARG A 66 -23.24 -11.15 -6.17
N LEU A 67 -22.73 -11.80 -5.12
CA LEU A 67 -23.52 -12.12 -3.92
C LEU A 67 -24.06 -10.84 -3.25
N LEU A 68 -23.21 -9.82 -3.15
CA LEU A 68 -23.53 -8.61 -2.40
C LEU A 68 -24.22 -7.52 -3.23
N ALA A 69 -24.38 -7.69 -4.55
CA ALA A 69 -25.00 -6.72 -5.44
C ALA A 69 -26.46 -6.38 -5.08
N SER A 70 -27.22 -7.36 -4.54
CA SER A 70 -28.58 -7.14 -4.05
C SER A 70 -28.65 -6.85 -2.55
N ALA A 71 -27.53 -6.98 -1.83
CA ALA A 71 -27.42 -6.85 -0.39
C ALA A 71 -26.85 -5.51 0.07
N ALA A 72 -26.19 -4.77 -0.84
CA ALA A 72 -25.59 -3.47 -0.52
C ALA A 72 -25.82 -2.44 -1.62
N SER A 73 -25.78 -1.15 -1.27
CA SER A 73 -26.01 -0.06 -2.22
C SER A 73 -24.72 0.49 -2.83
N HIS A 74 -23.56 0.25 -2.22
CA HIS A 74 -22.28 0.75 -2.68
C HIS A 74 -21.14 -0.26 -2.39
N TYR A 75 -20.18 -0.35 -3.28
CA TYR A 75 -19.02 -1.25 -3.18
C TYR A 75 -17.73 -0.49 -3.41
N ILE A 76 -16.81 -0.57 -2.46
CA ILE A 76 -15.48 0.03 -2.56
C ILE A 76 -14.46 -1.08 -2.67
N TYR A 77 -13.71 -1.08 -3.77
CA TYR A 77 -12.66 -2.05 -4.04
C TYR A 77 -11.28 -1.40 -3.87
N ILE A 78 -10.44 -1.99 -3.03
CA ILE A 78 -9.06 -1.54 -2.87
C ILE A 78 -8.17 -2.30 -3.85
N SER A 79 -7.81 -1.61 -4.93
CA SER A 79 -6.92 -2.08 -5.99
C SER A 79 -5.45 -1.71 -5.70
N SER A 80 -4.68 -1.34 -6.71
CA SER A 80 -3.28 -0.89 -6.64
C SER A 80 -2.94 -0.09 -7.89
N ILE A 81 -1.96 0.83 -7.79
CA ILE A 81 -1.33 1.43 -8.99
C ILE A 81 -0.68 0.37 -9.88
N SER A 82 -0.28 -0.79 -9.33
CA SER A 82 0.26 -1.90 -10.13
C SER A 82 -0.70 -2.42 -11.20
N ALA A 83 -1.98 -2.03 -11.16
CA ALA A 83 -2.95 -2.35 -12.21
C ALA A 83 -2.68 -1.62 -13.54
N TYR A 84 -1.82 -0.59 -13.57
CA TYR A 84 -1.44 0.08 -14.81
C TYR A 84 -0.49 -0.77 -15.67
N ALA A 85 -0.62 -0.61 -17.00
CA ALA A 85 0.15 -1.38 -17.97
C ALA A 85 1.58 -0.87 -18.16
N ASP A 86 1.81 0.43 -17.96
CA ASP A 86 3.06 1.09 -18.33
C ASP A 86 3.41 2.19 -17.31
N PHE A 87 4.65 2.14 -16.80
CA PHE A 87 5.21 3.11 -15.88
C PHE A 87 6.27 4.01 -16.52
N SER A 88 6.48 3.90 -17.84
CA SER A 88 7.39 4.74 -18.62
C SER A 88 6.77 6.06 -19.07
N ALA A 89 5.45 6.25 -18.89
CA ALA A 89 4.67 7.40 -19.30
C ALA A 89 3.81 7.96 -18.16
N PRO A 90 3.38 9.24 -18.23
CA PRO A 90 2.47 9.83 -17.25
C PRO A 90 1.17 9.03 -17.11
N MET A 91 0.73 8.81 -15.87
CA MET A 91 -0.45 8.02 -15.54
C MET A 91 -1.46 8.84 -14.73
N ASP A 92 -2.70 8.75 -15.13
CA ASP A 92 -3.89 9.11 -14.35
C ASP A 92 -4.86 7.92 -14.31
N GLU A 93 -6.06 8.12 -13.77
CA GLU A 93 -7.04 7.05 -13.60
C GLU A 93 -7.58 6.46 -14.91
N ASP A 94 -7.39 7.14 -16.04
CA ASP A 94 -7.83 6.72 -17.37
C ASP A 94 -6.72 6.04 -18.18
N ALA A 95 -5.50 5.96 -17.64
CA ALA A 95 -4.38 5.28 -18.27
C ALA A 95 -4.65 3.77 -18.48
N PRO A 96 -4.07 3.15 -19.52
CA PRO A 96 -4.26 1.73 -19.83
C PRO A 96 -3.91 0.81 -18.66
N LEU A 97 -4.72 -0.23 -18.48
CA LEU A 97 -4.48 -1.24 -17.45
C LEU A 97 -3.71 -2.43 -18.00
N ALA A 98 -2.94 -3.05 -17.11
CA ALA A 98 -2.24 -4.28 -17.39
C ALA A 98 -3.21 -5.41 -17.75
N THR A 99 -2.80 -6.24 -18.68
CA THR A 99 -3.55 -7.39 -19.17
C THR A 99 -2.77 -8.68 -18.98
N ILE A 100 -3.46 -9.80 -18.95
CA ILE A 100 -2.89 -11.13 -18.91
C ILE A 100 -3.61 -11.97 -19.96
N GLU A 101 -2.87 -12.81 -20.70
CA GLU A 101 -3.43 -13.61 -21.79
C GLU A 101 -4.47 -14.61 -21.27
N ASP A 102 -4.13 -15.30 -20.18
CA ASP A 102 -5.06 -16.23 -19.50
C ASP A 102 -5.71 -15.55 -18.30
N GLU A 103 -6.96 -15.05 -18.48
CA GLU A 103 -7.75 -14.43 -17.40
C GLU A 103 -8.17 -15.44 -16.29
N THR A 104 -7.88 -16.74 -16.44
CA THR A 104 -8.21 -17.77 -15.43
C THR A 104 -7.10 -17.99 -14.41
N VAL A 105 -5.94 -17.35 -14.58
CA VAL A 105 -4.83 -17.41 -13.62
C VAL A 105 -5.27 -16.90 -12.25
N GLU A 106 -5.00 -17.70 -11.22
CA GLU A 106 -5.27 -17.36 -9.81
C GLU A 106 -4.00 -17.25 -8.96
N GLU A 107 -2.86 -17.68 -9.50
CA GLU A 107 -1.58 -17.54 -8.81
C GLU A 107 -1.10 -16.09 -8.82
N VAL A 108 -0.88 -15.55 -7.63
CA VAL A 108 -0.42 -14.17 -7.43
C VAL A 108 1.10 -14.15 -7.32
N THR A 109 1.75 -13.74 -8.39
CA THR A 109 3.19 -13.51 -8.49
C THR A 109 3.47 -12.02 -8.71
N ASN A 110 4.74 -11.61 -8.78
CA ASN A 110 5.08 -10.24 -9.13
C ASN A 110 4.54 -9.85 -10.52
N ASP A 111 4.60 -10.78 -11.49
CA ASP A 111 4.17 -10.54 -12.87
C ASP A 111 2.65 -10.55 -13.03
N SER A 112 1.94 -11.42 -12.30
CA SER A 112 0.50 -11.54 -12.39
C SER A 112 -0.26 -10.55 -11.51
N TYR A 113 0.36 -10.00 -10.46
CA TYR A 113 -0.32 -9.16 -9.48
C TYR A 113 -1.03 -7.96 -10.09
N GLY A 114 -0.35 -7.19 -10.95
CA GLY A 114 -0.92 -6.02 -11.62
C GLY A 114 -2.11 -6.37 -12.51
N PRO A 115 -1.93 -7.28 -13.49
CA PRO A 115 -3.02 -7.77 -14.33
C PRO A 115 -4.21 -8.34 -13.55
N LEU A 116 -3.95 -9.13 -12.49
CA LEU A 116 -5.03 -9.67 -11.65
C LEU A 116 -5.80 -8.57 -10.91
N LYS A 117 -5.12 -7.52 -10.42
CA LYS A 117 -5.78 -6.36 -9.81
C LYS A 117 -6.67 -5.63 -10.83
N ALA A 118 -6.20 -5.43 -12.06
CA ALA A 118 -6.99 -4.85 -13.16
C ALA A 118 -8.23 -5.70 -13.47
N LEU A 119 -8.09 -7.02 -13.55
CA LEU A 119 -9.22 -7.94 -13.73
C LEU A 119 -10.19 -7.91 -12.54
N CYS A 120 -9.72 -7.81 -11.32
CA CYS A 120 -10.56 -7.64 -10.13
C CYS A 120 -11.43 -6.38 -10.22
N GLU A 121 -10.88 -5.25 -10.67
CA GLU A 121 -11.65 -4.01 -10.90
C GLU A 121 -12.75 -4.24 -11.94
N LYS A 122 -12.41 -4.89 -13.05
CA LYS A 122 -13.38 -5.25 -14.13
C LYS A 122 -14.50 -6.14 -13.57
N ARG A 123 -14.17 -7.16 -12.76
CA ARG A 123 -15.15 -8.06 -12.15
C ARG A 123 -16.04 -7.36 -11.12
N ALA A 124 -15.46 -6.55 -10.24
CA ALA A 124 -16.24 -5.77 -9.27
C ALA A 124 -17.31 -4.92 -9.96
N ARG A 125 -16.95 -4.20 -11.02
CA ARG A 125 -17.90 -3.36 -11.79
C ARG A 125 -18.94 -4.18 -12.54
N ALA A 126 -18.54 -5.29 -13.16
CA ALA A 126 -19.44 -6.14 -13.93
C ALA A 126 -20.51 -6.81 -13.05
N GLU A 127 -20.12 -7.28 -11.87
CA GLU A 127 -20.99 -8.08 -11.02
C GLU A 127 -21.80 -7.26 -10.01
N PHE A 128 -21.25 -6.16 -9.50
CA PHE A 128 -21.96 -5.31 -8.54
C PHE A 128 -22.78 -4.19 -9.21
N GLY A 129 -22.35 -3.74 -10.38
CA GLY A 129 -22.93 -2.60 -11.11
C GLY A 129 -21.96 -1.41 -11.11
N ALA A 130 -21.51 -1.02 -12.31
CA ALA A 130 -20.46 -0.01 -12.50
C ALA A 130 -20.82 1.38 -11.91
N ASP A 131 -22.11 1.68 -11.83
CA ASP A 131 -22.71 2.91 -11.27
C ASP A 131 -22.73 2.92 -9.72
N ARG A 132 -22.26 1.86 -9.08
CA ARG A 132 -22.25 1.71 -7.62
C ARG A 132 -20.89 1.29 -7.06
N VAL A 133 -19.84 1.32 -7.88
CA VAL A 133 -18.50 0.86 -7.50
C VAL A 133 -17.51 2.01 -7.49
N ALA A 134 -16.81 2.18 -6.37
CA ALA A 134 -15.59 2.95 -6.29
C ALA A 134 -14.37 2.03 -6.26
N VAL A 135 -13.30 2.42 -6.97
CA VAL A 135 -12.03 1.70 -7.02
C VAL A 135 -10.92 2.62 -6.54
N PHE A 136 -10.13 2.17 -5.59
CA PHE A 136 -8.94 2.89 -5.14
C PHE A 136 -7.68 2.18 -5.59
N ARG A 137 -6.77 2.92 -6.19
CA ARG A 137 -5.45 2.46 -6.59
C ARG A 137 -4.40 3.13 -5.70
N PRO A 138 -4.16 2.59 -4.49
CA PRO A 138 -3.08 3.08 -3.64
C PRO A 138 -1.71 2.70 -4.21
N THR A 139 -0.71 3.50 -3.88
CA THR A 139 0.70 3.16 -3.92
C THR A 139 1.11 2.46 -2.61
N TYR A 140 2.35 2.60 -2.15
CA TYR A 140 2.80 2.06 -0.87
C TYR A 140 1.93 2.59 0.28
N ILE A 141 1.19 1.71 0.93
CA ILE A 141 0.41 2.04 2.13
C ILE A 141 1.35 2.00 3.32
N CYS A 142 1.49 3.13 3.99
CA CYS A 142 2.48 3.38 5.05
C CYS A 142 1.80 3.65 6.39
N GLY A 143 2.59 3.68 7.46
CA GLY A 143 2.11 4.05 8.78
C GLY A 143 1.93 2.88 9.75
N PRO A 144 1.28 3.11 10.89
CA PRO A 144 1.04 2.05 11.89
C PRO A 144 0.32 0.86 11.27
N GLY A 145 0.83 -0.35 11.54
CA GLY A 145 0.28 -1.59 10.98
C GLY A 145 0.91 -2.03 9.66
N ASP A 146 1.98 -1.40 9.18
CA ASP A 146 2.76 -1.86 8.03
C ASP A 146 3.37 -3.25 8.31
N ARG A 147 2.70 -4.28 7.79
CA ARG A 147 3.12 -5.67 8.00
C ARG A 147 4.26 -6.11 7.11
N THR A 148 4.52 -5.37 6.06
CA THR A 148 5.56 -5.67 5.08
C THR A 148 6.89 -5.06 5.43
N ASP A 149 6.90 -4.11 6.35
CA ASP A 149 8.01 -3.27 6.79
C ASP A 149 8.62 -2.40 5.67
N ARG A 150 7.96 -2.28 4.52
CA ARG A 150 8.50 -1.53 3.40
C ARG A 150 8.72 -0.05 3.72
N TYR A 151 7.76 0.57 4.40
CA TYR A 151 7.94 1.93 4.92
C TYR A 151 8.67 1.91 6.27
N SER A 152 8.28 1.01 7.16
CA SER A 152 8.80 0.93 8.52
C SER A 152 10.32 0.74 8.56
N TYR A 153 10.90 0.09 7.53
CA TYR A 153 12.34 -0.07 7.40
C TYR A 153 13.10 1.25 7.59
N TRP A 154 12.69 2.31 6.92
CA TRP A 154 13.44 3.56 6.91
C TRP A 154 13.54 4.21 8.29
N PRO A 155 12.44 4.56 9.00
CA PRO A 155 12.53 5.15 10.32
C PRO A 155 13.05 4.16 11.39
N VAL A 156 12.77 2.85 11.28
CA VAL A 156 13.27 1.84 12.24
C VAL A 156 14.78 1.65 12.11
N ARG A 157 15.31 1.53 10.87
CA ARG A 157 16.75 1.43 10.65
C ARG A 157 17.46 2.73 11.06
N THR A 158 16.88 3.89 10.76
CA THR A 158 17.40 5.19 11.22
C THR A 158 17.53 5.24 12.75
N MET A 159 16.60 4.66 13.49
CA MET A 159 16.64 4.63 14.96
C MET A 159 17.87 3.89 15.53
N GLN A 160 18.50 3.02 14.73
CA GLN A 160 19.68 2.25 15.16
C GLN A 160 20.99 3.06 15.14
N GLY A 161 21.01 4.21 14.43
CA GLY A 161 22.20 5.05 14.33
C GLY A 161 23.28 4.52 13.38
N GLY A 162 24.44 5.16 13.40
CA GLY A 162 25.59 4.81 12.59
C GLY A 162 25.47 5.16 11.11
N GLU A 163 26.32 4.58 10.28
CA GLU A 163 26.21 4.74 8.83
C GLU A 163 25.05 3.89 8.30
N MET A 164 24.23 4.48 7.46
CA MET A 164 23.06 3.84 6.83
C MET A 164 23.08 4.08 5.35
N LEU A 165 22.90 2.99 4.56
CA LEU A 165 22.75 3.08 3.12
C LEU A 165 21.43 3.78 2.75
N TRP A 166 21.52 4.77 1.87
CA TRP A 166 20.38 5.42 1.21
C TRP A 166 20.55 5.35 -0.29
N PRO A 167 19.53 4.85 -1.04
CA PRO A 167 19.64 4.71 -2.48
C PRO A 167 19.45 6.03 -3.21
N GLY A 168 20.08 6.14 -4.38
CA GLY A 168 19.90 7.25 -5.29
C GLY A 168 20.38 8.59 -4.75
N THR A 169 19.50 9.56 -4.76
CA THR A 169 19.75 10.94 -4.33
C THR A 169 18.65 11.48 -3.42
N PRO A 170 18.92 12.54 -2.63
CA PRO A 170 17.87 13.19 -1.84
C PRO A 170 16.69 13.73 -2.66
N ALA A 171 16.91 14.00 -3.95
CA ALA A 171 15.88 14.54 -4.84
C ALA A 171 15.00 13.48 -5.50
N ASP A 172 15.28 12.19 -5.31
CA ASP A 172 14.50 11.12 -5.92
C ASP A 172 13.09 11.13 -5.36
N GLU A 173 12.12 11.33 -6.26
CA GLU A 173 10.71 11.36 -5.91
C GLU A 173 10.21 9.97 -5.50
N ILE A 174 9.36 9.93 -4.50
CA ILE A 174 8.63 8.74 -4.05
C ILE A 174 7.17 9.08 -3.79
N GLN A 175 6.30 8.10 -3.90
CA GLN A 175 4.89 8.25 -3.56
C GLN A 175 4.46 7.22 -2.54
N MET A 176 3.62 7.64 -1.60
CA MET A 176 3.03 6.79 -0.57
C MET A 176 1.63 7.29 -0.19
N ILE A 177 0.93 6.53 0.63
CA ILE A 177 -0.29 6.96 1.31
C ILE A 177 -0.29 6.46 2.75
N ASP A 178 -0.52 7.34 3.72
CA ASP A 178 -0.72 6.89 5.10
C ASP A 178 -2.02 6.08 5.20
N VAL A 179 -1.95 4.93 5.86
CA VAL A 179 -3.08 4.01 6.03
C VAL A 179 -4.32 4.68 6.64
N ARG A 180 -4.12 5.72 7.45
CA ARG A 180 -5.19 6.48 8.09
C ARG A 180 -5.82 7.49 7.13
N ASP A 181 -5.05 8.06 6.22
CA ASP A 181 -5.55 8.98 5.20
C ASP A 181 -6.33 8.21 4.13
N LEU A 182 -5.83 7.04 3.74
CA LEU A 182 -6.59 6.09 2.92
C LEU A 182 -7.89 5.66 3.61
N ALA A 183 -7.83 5.37 4.91
CA ALA A 183 -9.01 4.99 5.69
C ALA A 183 -10.04 6.13 5.78
N ASN A 184 -9.59 7.36 6.06
CA ASN A 184 -10.44 8.54 6.11
C ASN A 184 -11.15 8.75 4.77
N PHE A 185 -10.40 8.76 3.68
CA PHE A 185 -10.95 8.94 2.33
C PHE A 185 -11.90 7.80 1.96
N THR A 186 -11.60 6.55 2.36
CA THR A 186 -12.50 5.42 2.14
C THR A 186 -13.86 5.63 2.80
N ILE A 187 -13.88 6.15 4.03
CA ILE A 187 -15.14 6.41 4.75
C ILE A 187 -15.85 7.62 4.17
N ASP A 188 -15.12 8.68 3.75
CA ASP A 188 -15.73 9.84 3.06
C ASP A 188 -16.47 9.39 1.78
N VAL A 189 -15.84 8.55 0.97
CA VAL A 189 -16.44 7.98 -0.25
C VAL A 189 -17.62 7.06 0.07
N ALA A 190 -17.53 6.28 1.16
CA ALA A 190 -18.62 5.43 1.62
C ALA A 190 -19.85 6.22 2.04
N GLU A 191 -19.67 7.28 2.85
CA GLU A 191 -20.74 8.17 3.33
C GLU A 191 -21.44 8.91 2.16
N GLN A 192 -20.64 9.37 1.18
CA GLN A 192 -21.14 10.10 0.02
C GLN A 192 -21.62 9.18 -1.11
N LYS A 193 -21.35 7.89 -1.03
CA LYS A 193 -21.57 6.90 -2.10
C LYS A 193 -20.98 7.35 -3.44
N THR A 194 -19.78 7.93 -3.38
CA THR A 194 -19.11 8.47 -4.57
C THR A 194 -18.57 7.32 -5.42
N VAL A 195 -18.87 7.34 -6.71
CA VAL A 195 -18.47 6.32 -7.69
C VAL A 195 -17.28 6.84 -8.51
N GLY A 196 -16.39 5.94 -8.92
CA GLY A 196 -15.25 6.29 -9.78
C GLY A 196 -14.01 5.47 -9.51
N THR A 197 -12.92 5.86 -10.16
CA THR A 197 -11.57 5.36 -9.88
C THR A 197 -10.74 6.49 -9.31
N TYR A 198 -9.93 6.19 -8.30
CA TYR A 198 -9.14 7.17 -7.56
C TYR A 198 -7.73 6.64 -7.29
N ASN A 199 -6.72 7.33 -7.79
CA ASN A 199 -5.34 7.09 -7.39
C ASN A 199 -5.11 7.70 -6.01
N THR A 200 -4.97 6.86 -4.99
CA THR A 200 -4.76 7.30 -3.61
C THR A 200 -3.27 7.33 -3.29
N VAL A 201 -2.63 8.40 -3.72
CA VAL A 201 -1.19 8.63 -3.71
C VAL A 201 -0.88 10.05 -3.21
N THR A 202 0.34 10.31 -2.74
CA THR A 202 0.81 11.70 -2.54
C THR A 202 0.94 12.40 -3.90
N PRO A 203 0.80 13.74 -3.99
CA PRO A 203 1.00 14.45 -5.25
C PRO A 203 2.42 14.22 -5.80
N PRO A 204 2.58 14.09 -7.13
CA PRO A 204 3.92 14.06 -7.74
C PRO A 204 4.80 15.24 -7.28
N GLY A 205 6.06 14.97 -6.99
CA GLY A 205 7.02 15.97 -6.53
C GLY A 205 6.83 16.48 -5.11
N SER A 206 5.84 15.98 -4.38
CA SER A 206 5.57 16.46 -3.01
C SER A 206 6.30 15.68 -1.92
N PHE A 207 6.99 14.59 -2.26
CA PHE A 207 7.73 13.79 -1.30
C PHE A 207 8.93 13.10 -1.96
N THR A 208 10.07 13.13 -1.27
CA THR A 208 11.35 12.62 -1.79
C THR A 208 12.05 11.71 -0.79
N MET A 209 13.07 10.99 -1.23
CA MET A 209 13.96 10.20 -0.36
C MET A 209 14.68 11.08 0.67
N GLY A 210 15.01 12.31 0.31
CA GLY A 210 15.61 13.29 1.23
C GLY A 210 14.65 13.74 2.33
N GLU A 211 13.36 13.91 2.02
CA GLU A 211 12.33 14.22 3.01
C GLU A 211 12.04 13.04 3.92
N LEU A 212 11.99 11.81 3.37
CA LEU A 212 11.86 10.58 4.15
C LEU A 212 13.01 10.44 5.17
N LEU A 213 14.25 10.71 4.74
CA LEU A 213 15.40 10.74 5.64
C LEU A 213 15.26 11.81 6.72
N SER A 214 14.94 13.04 6.32
CA SER A 214 14.78 14.18 7.24
C SER A 214 13.73 13.91 8.31
N ASP A 215 12.59 13.36 7.91
CA ASP A 215 11.52 13.01 8.83
C ASP A 215 11.91 11.85 9.75
N SER A 216 12.59 10.83 9.23
CA SER A 216 13.10 9.70 10.02
C SER A 216 14.10 10.17 11.08
N LEU A 217 15.05 11.02 10.72
CA LEU A 217 16.02 11.61 11.66
C LEU A 217 15.31 12.46 12.72
N ALA A 218 14.36 13.29 12.32
CA ALA A 218 13.64 14.19 13.23
C ALA A 218 12.84 13.45 14.31
N VAL A 219 12.31 12.25 14.00
CA VAL A 219 11.48 11.48 14.95
C VAL A 219 12.25 10.44 15.74
N THR A 220 13.47 10.10 15.33
CA THR A 220 14.30 9.09 16.03
C THR A 220 15.36 9.71 16.93
N ALA A 221 15.79 10.95 16.66
CA ALA A 221 16.89 11.64 17.35
C ALA A 221 18.19 10.82 17.38
N ALA A 222 18.40 9.93 16.40
CA ALA A 222 19.54 9.05 16.33
C ALA A 222 20.72 9.70 15.59
N ASP A 223 21.96 9.31 15.94
CA ASP A 223 23.18 9.71 15.21
C ASP A 223 23.35 8.86 13.95
N THR A 224 22.39 8.94 13.04
CA THR A 224 22.43 8.22 11.76
C THR A 224 23.05 9.10 10.70
N ARG A 225 24.06 8.58 10.02
CA ARG A 225 24.76 9.22 8.93
C ARG A 225 24.41 8.54 7.62
N PRO A 226 23.62 9.20 6.74
CA PRO A 226 23.24 8.62 5.46
C PRO A 226 24.44 8.52 4.52
N VAL A 227 24.58 7.38 3.85
CA VAL A 227 25.54 7.14 2.78
C VAL A 227 24.76 6.91 1.50
N TRP A 228 24.68 7.97 0.67
CA TRP A 228 23.97 7.88 -0.62
C TRP A 228 24.77 7.08 -1.63
N MET A 229 24.11 6.08 -2.22
CA MET A 229 24.67 5.21 -3.24
C MET A 229 23.87 5.30 -4.52
N ASP A 230 24.55 5.54 -5.63
CA ASP A 230 23.88 5.65 -6.92
C ASP A 230 23.36 4.30 -7.45
N TYR A 231 22.39 4.39 -8.36
CA TYR A 231 21.75 3.22 -8.97
C TYR A 231 22.75 2.28 -9.65
N LYS A 232 23.79 2.84 -10.30
CA LYS A 232 24.80 2.04 -11.02
C LYS A 232 25.56 1.12 -10.07
N PHE A 233 25.93 1.63 -8.90
CA PHE A 233 26.58 0.83 -7.86
C PHE A 233 25.63 -0.22 -7.31
N LEU A 234 24.42 0.18 -6.94
CA LEU A 234 23.42 -0.72 -6.34
C LEU A 234 23.05 -1.87 -7.30
N SER A 235 22.82 -1.56 -8.57
CA SER A 235 22.54 -2.55 -9.61
C SER A 235 23.73 -3.48 -9.86
N ALA A 236 24.97 -2.96 -9.85
CA ALA A 236 26.17 -3.79 -10.02
C ALA A 236 26.43 -4.76 -8.84
N HIS A 237 25.77 -4.52 -7.71
CA HIS A 237 25.82 -5.36 -6.51
C HIS A 237 24.51 -6.11 -6.26
N ASP A 238 23.65 -6.25 -7.26
CA ASP A 238 22.40 -7.01 -7.24
C ASP A 238 21.46 -6.60 -6.08
N ALA A 239 21.43 -5.29 -5.73
CA ALA A 239 20.51 -4.78 -4.74
C ALA A 239 19.06 -4.86 -5.26
N SER A 240 18.22 -5.60 -4.57
CA SER A 240 16.85 -5.91 -4.99
C SER A 240 15.83 -4.84 -4.49
N ASP A 241 14.67 -4.78 -5.16
CA ASP A 241 13.55 -3.92 -4.73
C ASP A 241 13.09 -4.21 -3.30
N ARG A 242 13.26 -5.44 -2.83
CA ARG A 242 12.95 -5.82 -1.45
C ARG A 242 13.92 -5.20 -0.45
N GLU A 243 15.18 -5.05 -0.84
CA GLU A 243 16.24 -4.42 -0.04
C GLU A 243 16.14 -2.89 -0.10
N LEU A 244 15.54 -2.35 -1.18
CA LEU A 244 15.39 -0.92 -1.43
C LEU A 244 13.90 -0.51 -1.46
N PRO A 245 13.11 -0.82 -0.43
CA PRO A 245 11.66 -0.63 -0.48
C PRO A 245 11.31 0.86 -0.65
N ILE A 246 10.22 1.13 -1.40
CA ILE A 246 9.68 2.47 -1.72
C ILE A 246 10.50 3.25 -2.74
N TRP A 247 11.82 3.13 -2.75
CA TRP A 247 12.64 3.79 -3.75
C TRP A 247 12.38 3.22 -5.14
N VAL A 248 12.31 4.10 -6.12
CA VAL A 248 12.13 3.72 -7.53
C VAL A 248 13.45 3.94 -8.26
N ALA A 249 13.99 2.88 -8.84
CA ALA A 249 15.21 2.98 -9.62
C ALA A 249 15.03 3.92 -10.82
N PRO A 250 16.03 4.78 -11.15
CA PRO A 250 15.91 5.77 -12.22
C PRO A 250 16.11 5.12 -13.60
N THR A 251 15.24 4.18 -13.96
CA THR A 251 15.23 3.52 -15.27
C THR A 251 14.06 3.99 -16.13
N PRO A 252 14.20 3.99 -17.49
CA PRO A 252 13.17 4.54 -18.37
C PRO A 252 11.81 3.85 -18.25
N ASP A 253 11.79 2.57 -17.99
CA ASP A 253 10.59 1.73 -17.86
C ASP A 253 9.74 2.03 -16.63
N VAL A 254 10.30 2.65 -15.59
CA VAL A 254 9.60 3.06 -14.37
C VAL A 254 9.71 4.55 -14.06
N ALA A 255 10.04 5.37 -15.06
CA ALA A 255 10.30 6.81 -14.90
C ALA A 255 9.12 7.60 -14.28
N PHE A 256 7.91 7.08 -14.35
CA PHE A 256 6.69 7.68 -13.80
C PHE A 256 6.07 6.88 -12.65
N ALA A 257 6.71 5.82 -12.17
CA ALA A 257 6.17 4.99 -11.09
C ALA A 257 5.96 5.77 -9.76
N ALA A 258 6.74 6.83 -9.53
CA ALA A 258 6.56 7.75 -8.41
C ALA A 258 5.88 9.08 -8.81
N LYS A 259 5.22 9.14 -9.99
CA LYS A 259 4.60 10.35 -10.55
C LYS A 259 3.15 10.12 -11.00
N VAL A 260 2.49 9.17 -10.38
CA VAL A 260 1.08 8.87 -10.67
C VAL A 260 0.21 10.04 -10.23
N SER A 261 -0.68 10.53 -11.10
CA SER A 261 -1.60 11.61 -10.77
C SER A 261 -2.69 11.14 -9.81
N GLY A 262 -2.81 11.80 -8.65
CA GLY A 262 -3.91 11.63 -7.69
C GLY A 262 -4.96 12.73 -7.77
N ALA A 263 -4.95 13.56 -8.81
CA ALA A 263 -5.77 14.77 -8.90
C ALA A 263 -7.27 14.50 -8.68
N ARG A 264 -7.78 13.38 -9.19
CA ARG A 264 -9.20 12.99 -9.02
C ARG A 264 -9.52 12.67 -7.56
N ALA A 265 -8.63 11.98 -6.84
CA ALA A 265 -8.81 11.69 -5.42
C ALA A 265 -8.79 12.97 -4.57
N TYR A 266 -7.88 13.91 -4.87
CA TYR A 266 -7.83 15.21 -4.19
C TYR A 266 -9.08 16.05 -4.45
N ALA A 267 -9.57 16.08 -5.69
CA ALA A 267 -10.82 16.75 -6.02
C ALA A 267 -12.03 16.13 -5.29
N ALA A 268 -11.96 14.83 -4.99
CA ALA A 268 -12.97 14.10 -4.21
C ALA A 268 -12.75 14.19 -2.69
N GLY A 269 -11.75 14.93 -2.20
CA GLY A 269 -11.55 15.18 -0.78
C GLY A 269 -10.40 14.42 -0.10
N LEU A 270 -9.58 13.66 -0.82
CA LEU A 270 -8.38 13.05 -0.25
C LEU A 270 -7.50 14.12 0.39
N LYS A 271 -7.02 13.86 1.60
CA LYS A 271 -6.07 14.72 2.32
C LYS A 271 -4.94 13.86 2.85
N ASN A 272 -3.72 14.35 2.71
CA ASN A 272 -2.54 13.71 3.30
C ASN A 272 -2.14 14.46 4.56
N ARG A 273 -1.76 13.70 5.58
CA ARG A 273 -1.10 14.22 6.78
C ARG A 273 0.36 14.56 6.48
N PRO A 274 1.01 15.39 7.30
CA PRO A 274 2.45 15.57 7.22
C PRO A 274 3.20 14.23 7.34
N SER A 275 4.15 13.97 6.44
CA SER A 275 4.91 12.71 6.39
C SER A 275 5.66 12.40 7.70
N ARG A 276 6.10 13.45 8.41
CA ARG A 276 6.70 13.31 9.74
C ARG A 276 5.77 12.70 10.79
N GLU A 277 4.47 12.94 10.69
CA GLU A 277 3.49 12.27 11.56
C GLU A 277 3.41 10.78 11.27
N THR A 278 3.44 10.41 9.97
CA THR A 278 3.50 9.00 9.56
C THR A 278 4.74 8.33 10.13
N ALA A 279 5.92 8.96 10.02
CA ALA A 279 7.17 8.42 10.56
C ALA A 279 7.12 8.26 12.09
N ARG A 280 6.70 9.31 12.82
CA ARG A 280 6.57 9.29 14.27
C ARG A 280 5.64 8.18 14.76
N ASP A 281 4.46 8.08 14.15
CA ASP A 281 3.44 7.15 14.59
C ASP A 281 3.77 5.70 14.19
N THR A 282 4.51 5.52 13.09
CA THR A 282 5.09 4.21 12.72
C THR A 282 6.09 3.74 13.77
N ILE A 283 7.01 4.60 14.23
CA ILE A 283 7.96 4.27 15.31
C ILE A 283 7.21 3.97 16.62
N SER A 284 6.19 4.78 16.92
CA SER A 284 5.39 4.56 18.14
C SER A 284 4.70 3.20 18.11
N TRP A 285 4.08 2.86 16.98
CA TRP A 285 3.48 1.54 16.77
C TRP A 285 4.53 0.43 16.81
N TRP A 286 5.67 0.58 16.12
CA TRP A 286 6.73 -0.42 16.10
C TRP A 286 7.19 -0.81 17.51
N LYS A 287 7.33 0.17 18.40
CA LYS A 287 7.71 -0.04 19.80
C LYS A 287 6.67 -0.80 20.63
N THR A 288 5.44 -0.93 20.16
CA THR A 288 4.39 -1.73 20.83
C THR A 288 4.40 -3.19 20.41
N LEU A 289 5.16 -3.55 19.37
CA LEU A 289 5.19 -4.91 18.86
C LEU A 289 6.01 -5.84 19.76
N PRO A 290 5.71 -7.14 19.80
CA PRO A 290 6.48 -8.14 20.52
C PRO A 290 7.94 -8.19 20.04
N ALA A 291 8.84 -8.57 20.94
CA ALA A 291 10.28 -8.59 20.65
C ALA A 291 10.67 -9.52 19.50
N ASP A 292 10.03 -10.67 19.39
CA ASP A 292 10.21 -11.60 18.26
C ASP A 292 9.82 -10.99 16.91
N ARG A 293 8.76 -10.15 16.90
CA ARG A 293 8.32 -9.44 15.68
C ARG A 293 9.30 -8.33 15.28
N THR A 294 9.93 -7.69 16.23
CA THR A 294 10.85 -6.57 16.00
C THR A 294 12.32 -6.99 15.84
N ALA A 295 12.64 -8.27 16.07
CA ALA A 295 13.99 -8.81 15.96
C ALA A 295 14.56 -8.73 14.53
N THR A 296 13.70 -8.82 13.50
CA THR A 296 14.12 -8.77 12.10
C THR A 296 13.07 -8.03 11.26
N LEU A 297 13.54 -7.08 10.49
CA LEU A 297 12.72 -6.40 9.47
C LEU A 297 12.45 -7.34 8.28
N ARG A 298 11.27 -7.23 7.70
CA ARG A 298 10.81 -8.05 6.56
C ARG A 298 11.22 -7.48 5.22
N ALA A 299 11.60 -6.21 5.18
CA ALA A 299 12.11 -5.50 4.02
C ALA A 299 13.34 -4.69 4.41
N GLY A 300 14.08 -4.21 3.43
CA GLY A 300 15.34 -3.52 3.64
C GLY A 300 16.53 -4.48 3.74
N PHE A 301 17.70 -3.93 3.94
CA PHE A 301 18.93 -4.71 4.08
C PHE A 301 19.03 -5.39 5.45
N SER A 302 19.62 -6.59 5.48
CA SER A 302 20.19 -7.12 6.72
C SER A 302 21.41 -6.29 7.16
N ALA A 303 21.75 -6.32 8.44
CA ALA A 303 22.91 -5.58 8.94
C ALA A 303 24.21 -6.00 8.24
N GLU A 304 24.38 -7.30 7.96
CA GLU A 304 25.53 -7.86 7.28
C GLU A 304 25.60 -7.37 5.81
N ARG A 305 24.47 -7.42 5.11
CA ARG A 305 24.38 -6.97 3.71
C ARG A 305 24.63 -5.48 3.58
N GLU A 306 24.05 -4.67 4.45
CA GLU A 306 24.30 -3.24 4.47
C GLU A 306 25.77 -2.92 4.73
N ALA A 307 26.40 -3.60 5.70
CA ALA A 307 27.83 -3.41 6.01
C ALA A 307 28.74 -3.79 4.83
N GLU A 308 28.43 -4.87 4.11
CA GLU A 308 29.13 -5.28 2.89
C GLU A 308 29.09 -4.18 1.84
N LEU A 309 27.89 -3.65 1.53
CA LEU A 309 27.70 -2.61 0.52
C LEU A 309 28.40 -1.29 0.93
N LEU A 310 28.31 -0.91 2.20
CA LEU A 310 29.01 0.25 2.74
C LEU A 310 30.54 0.14 2.59
N ALA A 311 31.11 -1.03 2.86
CA ALA A 311 32.53 -1.29 2.68
C ALA A 311 32.96 -1.24 1.21
N ALA A 312 32.18 -1.89 0.33
CA ALA A 312 32.43 -1.88 -1.11
C ALA A 312 32.35 -0.46 -1.71
N TRP A 313 31.36 0.33 -1.29
CA TRP A 313 31.22 1.73 -1.71
C TRP A 313 32.41 2.60 -1.33
N LYS A 314 32.92 2.43 -0.10
CA LYS A 314 34.10 3.15 0.36
C LYS A 314 35.35 2.77 -0.42
N ALA A 315 35.54 1.49 -0.69
CA ALA A 315 36.68 0.97 -1.45
C ALA A 315 36.70 1.51 -2.88
N GLN A 316 35.53 1.71 -3.51
CA GLN A 316 35.44 2.27 -4.87
C GLN A 316 35.78 3.79 -4.91
N LYS A 317 35.63 4.50 -3.79
CA LYS A 317 35.89 5.96 -3.70
C LYS A 317 37.30 6.31 -3.20
N SER A 318 38.06 5.30 -2.73
CA SER A 318 39.43 5.44 -2.27
C SER A 318 40.42 5.28 -3.41
#